data_cf5cc52dae2ae6dce2e09bce7fd744de
#
_entry.id   cf5cc52dae2ae6dce2e09bce7fd744de
#
_cell.length_a   1.000
_cell.length_b   1.000
_cell.length_c   1.000
_cell.angle_alpha   90.00
_cell.angle_beta   90.00
_cell.angle_gamma   90.00
#
_symmetry.space_group_name_H-M   'P 1'
#
loop_
_entity.id
_entity.type
_entity.pdbx_description
1 polymer ?
#
loop_
_entity_poly.entity_id
_entity_poly.type
_entity_poly.pdbx_seq_one_letter_code
_entity_poly.pdbx_strand_id
1 'polypeptide(L)'
;MIEVSKAKGSYIYDNNNKKYLDFVAGVSACSVGHCNEDVINAITDQSERYMHVMVYGEFVTKPSLELAKLLANNLPKNLNCTYFTNSGTEALEGSMKLARRYT
;
A
#
# COMPACT_ATOMS: atom_id res chain seq x y z
N MET A 1 -27.65 -0.89 6.07
CA MET A 1 -26.23 -1.22 6.09
C MET A 1 -26.03 -2.43 5.19
N ILE A 2 -24.97 -2.46 4.37
CA ILE A 2 -24.69 -3.59 3.46
C ILE A 2 -23.66 -4.47 4.16
N GLU A 3 -23.95 -5.76 4.30
CA GLU A 3 -22.99 -6.75 4.77
C GLU A 3 -22.26 -7.33 3.55
N VAL A 4 -20.98 -6.99 3.39
CA VAL A 4 -20.18 -7.37 2.23
C VAL A 4 -19.66 -8.80 2.40
N SER A 5 -19.99 -9.70 1.47
CA SER A 5 -19.51 -11.08 1.45
C SER A 5 -18.28 -11.28 0.56
N LYS A 6 -18.19 -10.55 -0.55
CA LYS A 6 -17.05 -10.57 -1.48
C LYS A 6 -16.96 -9.28 -2.28
N ALA A 7 -15.78 -9.06 -2.88
CA ALA A 7 -15.56 -7.97 -3.82
C ALA A 7 -14.68 -8.45 -4.99
N LYS A 8 -14.88 -7.92 -6.19
CA LYS A 8 -14.05 -8.20 -7.37
C LYS A 8 -14.11 -7.02 -8.35
N GLY A 9 -12.98 -6.56 -8.80
CA GLY A 9 -12.89 -5.41 -9.72
C GLY A 9 -13.54 -4.17 -9.11
N SER A 10 -14.50 -3.57 -9.79
CA SER A 10 -15.22 -2.37 -9.32
C SER A 10 -16.51 -2.68 -8.53
N TYR A 11 -16.70 -3.91 -8.07
CA TYR A 11 -17.96 -4.32 -7.48
C TYR A 11 -17.78 -4.99 -6.12
N ILE A 12 -18.75 -4.73 -5.23
CA ILE A 12 -18.94 -5.47 -3.98
C ILE A 12 -20.25 -6.26 -4.06
N TYR A 13 -20.35 -7.32 -3.27
CA TYR A 13 -21.51 -8.23 -3.24
C TYR A 13 -21.92 -8.47 -1.80
N ASP A 14 -23.21 -8.46 -1.52
CA ASP A 14 -23.74 -8.84 -0.22
C ASP A 14 -23.93 -10.35 -0.07
N ASN A 15 -24.39 -10.80 1.10
CA ASN A 15 -24.65 -12.20 1.40
C ASN A 15 -25.73 -12.84 0.50
N ASN A 16 -26.57 -12.05 -0.17
CA ASN A 16 -27.55 -12.50 -1.14
C ASN A 16 -27.04 -12.47 -2.58
N ASN A 17 -25.73 -12.26 -2.79
CA ASN A 17 -25.09 -12.06 -4.08
C ASN A 17 -25.61 -10.85 -4.88
N LYS A 18 -26.27 -9.91 -4.24
CA LYS A 18 -26.65 -8.66 -4.89
C LYS A 18 -25.40 -7.82 -5.14
N LYS A 19 -25.26 -7.34 -6.36
CA LYS A 19 -24.10 -6.63 -6.88
C LYS A 19 -24.28 -5.12 -6.71
N TYR A 20 -23.26 -4.45 -6.20
CA TYR A 20 -23.20 -2.99 -6.05
C TYR A 20 -21.93 -2.46 -6.71
N LEU A 21 -22.06 -1.41 -7.50
CA LEU A 21 -20.89 -0.70 -8.05
C LEU A 21 -20.25 0.15 -6.93
N ASP A 22 -18.99 -0.09 -6.67
CA ASP A 22 -18.25 0.59 -5.61
C ASP A 22 -17.48 1.81 -6.14
N PHE A 23 -18.10 2.99 -6.04
CA PHE A 23 -17.46 4.26 -6.34
C PHE A 23 -16.60 4.81 -5.18
N VAL A 24 -16.72 4.24 -3.99
CA VAL A 24 -15.93 4.68 -2.82
C VAL A 24 -14.54 4.07 -2.84
N ALA A 25 -14.43 2.82 -3.33
CA ALA A 25 -13.18 2.09 -3.50
C ALA A 25 -12.27 2.14 -2.24
N GLY A 26 -12.89 1.93 -1.05
CA GLY A 26 -12.15 2.03 0.22
C GLY A 26 -11.55 3.42 0.47
N VAL A 27 -12.27 4.50 0.09
CA VAL A 27 -11.79 5.89 0.08
C VAL A 27 -10.53 6.02 -0.79
N SER A 28 -10.65 5.56 -2.05
CA SER A 28 -9.60 5.55 -3.08
C SER A 28 -8.41 4.60 -2.82
N ALA A 29 -8.49 3.72 -1.83
CA ALA A 29 -7.42 2.76 -1.54
C ALA A 29 -7.36 1.61 -2.58
N CYS A 30 -8.52 1.19 -3.13
CA CYS A 30 -8.63 0.09 -4.09
C CYS A 30 -8.46 0.56 -5.54
N SER A 31 -7.45 1.36 -5.84
CA SER A 31 -7.25 2.00 -7.15
C SER A 31 -7.03 1.03 -8.31
N VAL A 32 -6.57 -0.19 -8.05
CA VAL A 32 -6.44 -1.27 -9.06
C VAL A 32 -7.62 -2.24 -9.07
N GLY A 33 -8.67 -1.94 -8.29
CA GLY A 33 -9.85 -2.78 -8.12
C GLY A 33 -9.72 -3.81 -7.01
N HIS A 34 -10.88 -4.28 -6.54
CA HIS A 34 -10.95 -5.32 -5.51
C HIS A 34 -10.38 -6.66 -6.02
N CYS A 35 -9.62 -7.34 -5.18
CA CYS A 35 -9.06 -8.66 -5.45
C CYS A 35 -8.34 -8.73 -6.82
N ASN A 36 -7.49 -7.74 -7.09
CA ASN A 36 -6.61 -7.78 -8.26
C ASN A 36 -5.66 -8.98 -8.15
N GLU A 37 -5.58 -9.79 -9.21
CA GLU A 37 -4.86 -11.06 -9.19
C GLU A 37 -3.35 -10.89 -9.04
N ASP A 38 -2.77 -9.88 -9.65
CA ASP A 38 -1.33 -9.60 -9.52
C ASP A 38 -0.97 -9.22 -8.09
N VAL A 39 -1.84 -8.43 -7.42
CA VAL A 39 -1.64 -8.05 -6.02
C VAL A 39 -1.77 -9.26 -5.10
N ILE A 40 -2.80 -10.11 -5.32
CA ILE A 40 -2.99 -11.34 -4.53
C ILE A 40 -1.77 -12.25 -4.67
N ASN A 41 -1.30 -12.49 -5.90
CA ASN A 41 -0.15 -13.34 -6.16
C ASN A 41 1.11 -12.79 -5.50
N ALA A 42 1.36 -11.48 -5.59
CA ALA A 42 2.52 -10.85 -4.95
C ALA A 42 2.48 -10.96 -3.42
N ILE A 43 1.29 -10.82 -2.80
CA ILE A 43 1.10 -10.99 -1.36
C ILE A 43 1.34 -12.45 -0.96
N THR A 44 0.78 -13.40 -1.71
CA THR A 44 0.93 -14.84 -1.46
C THR A 44 2.39 -15.23 -1.54
N ASP A 45 3.08 -14.91 -2.65
CA ASP A 45 4.50 -15.18 -2.84
C ASP A 45 5.37 -14.59 -1.73
N GLN A 46 5.09 -13.36 -1.31
CA GLN A 46 5.87 -12.73 -0.27
C GLN A 46 5.59 -13.35 1.10
N SER A 47 4.35 -13.72 1.40
CA SER A 47 3.98 -14.34 2.69
C SER A 47 4.62 -15.72 2.87
N GLU A 48 4.83 -16.46 1.79
CA GLU A 48 5.53 -17.75 1.79
C GLU A 48 7.05 -17.60 2.03
N ARG A 49 7.62 -16.45 1.66
CA ARG A 49 9.06 -16.17 1.87
C ARG A 49 9.34 -15.66 3.28
N TYR A 50 8.68 -14.59 3.68
CA TYR A 50 8.69 -14.01 5.02
C TYR A 50 7.66 -12.89 5.12
N MET A 51 7.05 -12.75 6.29
CA MET A 51 6.14 -11.64 6.60
C MET A 51 6.85 -10.51 7.35
N HIS A 52 7.79 -10.83 8.21
CA HIS A 52 8.56 -9.84 8.96
C HIS A 52 9.96 -10.35 9.29
N VAL A 53 10.94 -9.44 9.27
CA VAL A 53 12.31 -9.65 9.75
C VAL A 53 12.78 -8.39 10.48
N MET A 54 13.93 -8.46 11.17
CA MET A 54 14.54 -7.30 11.81
C MET A 54 14.78 -6.17 10.79
N VAL A 55 14.35 -4.94 11.13
CA VAL A 55 14.35 -3.78 10.22
C VAL A 55 15.25 -2.62 10.67
N TYR A 56 16.00 -2.77 11.75
CA TYR A 56 16.81 -1.68 12.32
C TYR A 56 18.22 -1.56 11.74
N GLY A 57 18.41 -1.95 10.47
CA GLY A 57 19.64 -1.74 9.73
C GLY A 57 20.48 -2.98 9.51
N GLU A 58 20.15 -4.12 10.14
CA GLU A 58 20.87 -5.38 9.95
C GLU A 58 20.51 -6.06 8.63
N PHE A 59 19.26 -5.92 8.19
CA PHE A 59 18.77 -6.58 6.98
C PHE A 59 18.13 -5.58 6.01
N VAL A 60 18.36 -5.81 4.72
CA VAL A 60 17.67 -5.12 3.64
C VAL A 60 16.52 -6.01 3.16
N THR A 61 15.28 -5.53 3.29
CA THR A 61 14.11 -6.23 2.79
C THR A 61 13.89 -5.90 1.31
N LYS A 62 13.80 -6.94 0.48
CA LYS A 62 13.68 -6.78 -0.98
C LYS A 62 12.45 -5.95 -1.40
N PRO A 63 11.22 -6.18 -0.86
CA PRO A 63 10.06 -5.38 -1.25
C PRO A 63 10.23 -3.89 -1.00
N SER A 64 10.78 -3.50 0.16
CA SER A 64 11.01 -2.09 0.48
C SER A 64 12.04 -1.45 -0.45
N LEU A 65 13.14 -2.17 -0.73
CA LEU A 65 14.18 -1.68 -1.63
C LEU A 65 13.67 -1.50 -3.06
N GLU A 66 12.91 -2.46 -3.58
CA GLU A 66 12.34 -2.39 -4.93
C GLU A 66 11.34 -1.26 -5.06
N LEU A 67 10.46 -1.07 -4.06
CA LEU A 67 9.52 0.04 -4.03
C LEU A 67 10.24 1.40 -3.96
N ALA A 68 11.27 1.53 -3.11
CA ALA A 68 12.06 2.76 -3.03
C ALA A 68 12.72 3.12 -4.37
N LYS A 69 13.29 2.13 -5.07
CA LYS A 69 13.87 2.32 -6.41
C LYS A 69 12.80 2.70 -7.44
N LEU A 70 11.64 2.04 -7.41
CA LEU A 70 10.54 2.34 -8.32
C LEU A 70 10.06 3.79 -8.14
N LEU A 71 9.89 4.24 -6.89
CA LEU A 71 9.50 5.61 -6.58
C LEU A 71 10.58 6.60 -7.06
N ALA A 72 11.84 6.38 -6.75
CA ALA A 72 12.93 7.25 -7.17
C ALA A 72 13.04 7.38 -8.70
N ASN A 73 12.75 6.32 -9.45
CA ASN A 73 12.77 6.31 -10.91
C ASN A 73 11.59 7.06 -11.56
N ASN A 74 10.48 7.20 -10.84
CA ASN A 74 9.24 7.83 -11.33
C ASN A 74 9.00 9.24 -10.75
N LEU A 75 9.80 9.67 -9.79
CA LEU A 75 9.72 10.99 -9.16
C LEU A 75 10.79 11.94 -9.73
N PRO A 76 10.66 13.26 -9.52
CA PRO A 76 11.71 14.21 -9.82
C PRO A 76 13.07 13.81 -9.21
N LYS A 77 14.17 14.06 -9.91
CA LYS A 77 15.54 13.59 -9.54
C LYS A 77 16.01 13.96 -8.13
N ASN A 78 15.47 15.02 -7.56
CA ASN A 78 15.76 15.46 -6.19
C ASN A 78 14.96 14.68 -5.13
N LEU A 79 13.99 13.84 -5.51
CA LEU A 79 13.20 12.98 -4.63
C LEU A 79 13.66 11.52 -4.79
N ASN A 80 14.85 11.22 -4.32
CA ASN A 80 15.53 9.93 -4.52
C ASN A 80 15.71 9.11 -3.23
N CYS A 81 15.14 9.57 -2.13
CA CYS A 81 15.16 8.87 -0.84
C CYS A 81 13.73 8.69 -0.34
N THR A 82 13.40 7.49 0.13
CA THR A 82 12.06 7.15 0.62
C THR A 82 12.14 6.70 2.07
N TYR A 83 11.30 7.29 2.92
CA TYR A 83 11.07 6.86 4.29
C TYR A 83 9.65 6.27 4.39
N PHE A 84 9.57 4.97 4.63
CA PHE A 84 8.29 4.26 4.73
C PHE A 84 7.70 4.38 6.13
N THR A 85 6.40 4.62 6.21
CA THR A 85 5.61 4.68 7.44
C THR A 85 4.35 3.83 7.30
N ASN A 86 3.65 3.55 8.39
CA ASN A 86 2.43 2.73 8.35
C ASN A 86 1.15 3.53 8.05
N SER A 87 1.20 4.85 8.12
CA SER A 87 0.01 5.69 7.91
C SER A 87 0.35 7.06 7.34
N GLY A 88 -0.65 7.71 6.72
CA GLY A 88 -0.54 9.09 6.29
C GLY A 88 -0.27 10.06 7.45
N THR A 89 -0.83 9.81 8.63
CA THR A 89 -0.57 10.60 9.83
C THR A 89 0.91 10.55 10.23
N GLU A 90 1.51 9.37 10.26
CA GLU A 90 2.94 9.22 10.54
C GLU A 90 3.82 9.89 9.47
N ALA A 91 3.44 9.80 8.20
CA ALA A 91 4.15 10.48 7.11
C ALA A 91 4.10 12.01 7.27
N LEU A 92 2.95 12.58 7.63
CA LEU A 92 2.81 14.00 7.91
C LEU A 92 3.62 14.42 9.13
N GLU A 93 3.55 13.69 10.23
CA GLU A 93 4.36 13.94 11.43
C GLU A 93 5.86 13.92 11.09
N GLY A 94 6.31 12.93 10.37
CA GLY A 94 7.70 12.83 9.92
C GLY A 94 8.13 14.01 9.05
N SER A 95 7.29 14.41 8.10
CA SER A 95 7.57 15.54 7.19
C SER A 95 7.61 16.88 7.93
N MET A 96 6.69 17.13 8.85
CA MET A 96 6.70 18.34 9.68
C MET A 96 7.95 18.43 10.57
N LYS A 97 8.35 17.30 11.18
CA LYS A 97 9.58 17.25 11.99
C LYS A 97 10.82 17.48 11.12
N LEU A 98 10.86 16.90 9.93
CA LEU A 98 11.96 17.09 8.98
C LEU A 98 12.05 18.57 8.54
N ALA A 99 10.92 19.18 8.18
CA ALA A 99 10.86 20.60 7.80
C ALA A 99 11.39 21.50 8.90
N ARG A 100 10.92 21.31 10.14
CA ARG A 100 11.39 22.08 11.31
C ARG A 100 12.87 21.90 11.61
N ARG A 101 13.44 20.74 11.31
CA ARG A 101 14.87 20.48 11.53
C ARG A 101 15.74 21.10 10.44
N TYR A 102 15.20 21.21 9.23
CA TYR A 102 15.93 21.74 8.08
C TYR A 102 15.94 23.28 8.05
N THR A 103 14.87 23.93 8.51
CA THR A 103 14.74 25.39 8.60
C THR A 103 15.12 25.93 9.95
#